data_fc3960d51ff6fd40ad5c5cfa74bc4766
#
_entry.id   fc3960d51ff6fd40ad5c5cfa74bc4766
#
_cell.length_a   1.000
_cell.length_b   1.000
_cell.length_c   1.000
_cell.angle_alpha   90.00
_cell.angle_beta   90.00
_cell.angle_gamma   90.00
#
_symmetry.space_group_name_H-M   'P 1'
#
loop_
_entity.id
_entity.type
_entity.pdbx_description
1 polymer ?
#
loop_
_entity_poly.entity_id
_entity_poly.type
_entity_poly.pdbx_seq_one_letter_code
_entity_poly.pdbx_strand_id
1 'polypeptide(L)'
;MIGSMSFSGTRTGRTIAHMRPKEVGLIGFDQVTASHLTAPADAFRTAVLEDGFGGRIPCYRIWTIGLTKEAFQTESGMVIVPDTSLAAAPTLDTMIIAGGKGLHRSEIREPLTEWILSRAYETRRIASICSGILALAPSGLLDGRDVTTHWRLVRSLALRHPRLRVDHKRRLVQDGQYYTAAGLTAGVELARTLIEEDYGSQVALTVDRELMLYLSKESPNEYVSSRGESRPLDRFAELIGWVMKNLQQELTVDAMARQAGMCPAHFTRAFKSVFGTTPGEFVENLRLNEARRRLASRRKTVRSVAESVGFANPEAFRRAFQRRFGNHPTSFLDPKSALSLSSHSPLRGTAVS
;
A
#
# COMPACT_ATOMS: atom_id res chain seq x y z
N MET A 1 -23.06 23.61 44.06
CA MET A 1 -21.84 23.87 43.26
C MET A 1 -21.74 22.75 42.23
N ILE A 2 -22.13 23.05 41.00
CA ILE A 2 -22.20 22.08 39.89
C ILE A 2 -20.92 22.32 39.08
N GLY A 3 -20.00 21.35 39.09
CA GLY A 3 -18.77 21.40 38.31
C GLY A 3 -19.02 21.05 36.85
N SER A 4 -18.72 21.98 35.98
CA SER A 4 -18.76 21.81 34.51
C SER A 4 -17.62 20.90 34.06
N MET A 5 -17.94 19.73 33.55
CA MET A 5 -17.01 18.90 32.77
C MET A 5 -16.99 19.39 31.31
N SER A 6 -15.92 20.02 30.92
CA SER A 6 -15.64 20.37 29.54
C SER A 6 -15.18 19.14 28.77
N PHE A 7 -15.98 18.68 27.83
CA PHE A 7 -15.56 17.67 26.83
C PHE A 7 -14.67 18.32 25.76
N SER A 8 -13.40 17.96 25.72
CA SER A 8 -12.49 18.33 24.65
C SER A 8 -12.60 17.27 23.52
N GLY A 9 -13.48 17.53 22.56
CA GLY A 9 -13.51 16.80 21.29
C GLY A 9 -12.84 17.64 20.22
N THR A 10 -11.70 17.23 19.71
CA THR A 10 -11.19 17.55 18.35
C THR A 10 -9.73 17.09 18.23
N ARG A 11 -9.48 15.86 17.81
CA ARG A 11 -8.10 15.41 17.56
C ARG A 11 -7.86 14.69 16.23
N THR A 12 -8.87 14.36 15.43
CA THR A 12 -8.67 13.49 14.25
C THR A 12 -8.43 14.22 12.93
N GLY A 13 -9.01 15.38 12.70
CA GLY A 13 -8.83 16.12 11.43
C GLY A 13 -7.52 16.90 11.32
N ARG A 14 -6.97 17.35 12.46
CA ARG A 14 -5.68 18.07 12.51
C ARG A 14 -4.46 17.16 12.39
N THR A 15 -4.61 15.87 12.68
CA THR A 15 -3.50 14.92 12.74
C THR A 15 -3.02 14.50 11.35
N ILE A 16 -3.92 14.42 10.36
CA ILE A 16 -3.56 13.97 9.00
C ILE A 16 -2.80 15.05 8.22
N ALA A 17 -3.17 16.31 8.38
CA ALA A 17 -2.53 17.44 7.67
C ALA A 17 -1.06 17.71 8.10
N HIS A 18 -0.59 17.13 9.21
CA HIS A 18 0.76 17.26 9.73
C HIS A 18 1.59 15.96 9.67
N MET A 19 1.05 14.89 9.05
CA MET A 19 1.83 13.66 8.87
C MET A 19 2.93 13.91 7.85
N ARG A 20 4.18 13.83 8.30
CA ARG A 20 5.33 13.82 7.39
C ARG A 20 5.37 12.49 6.66
N PRO A 21 5.55 12.47 5.32
CA PRO A 21 5.77 11.24 4.59
C PRO A 21 6.94 10.45 5.17
N LYS A 22 6.82 9.12 5.19
CA LYS A 22 7.94 8.25 5.60
C LYS A 22 9.02 8.25 4.52
N GLU A 23 10.27 8.37 4.93
CA GLU A 23 11.42 8.43 4.02
C GLU A 23 11.82 7.02 3.59
N VAL A 24 11.73 6.72 2.30
CA VAL A 24 12.09 5.43 1.70
C VAL A 24 13.30 5.63 0.78
N GLY A 25 14.40 4.93 1.07
CA GLY A 25 15.59 4.91 0.24
C GLY A 25 15.66 3.66 -0.64
N LEU A 26 15.73 3.86 -1.94
CA LEU A 26 15.97 2.82 -2.94
C LEU A 26 17.43 2.90 -3.37
N ILE A 27 18.20 1.88 -3.00
CA ILE A 27 19.66 1.89 -3.21
C ILE A 27 19.98 1.35 -4.59
N GLY A 28 20.52 2.22 -5.45
CA GLY A 28 20.97 1.92 -6.80
C GLY A 28 22.48 1.99 -6.95
N PHE A 29 23.00 1.31 -7.96
CA PHE A 29 24.42 1.22 -8.27
C PHE A 29 24.58 0.79 -9.73
N ASP A 30 25.80 0.89 -10.24
CA ASP A 30 26.10 0.45 -11.60
C ASP A 30 25.78 -1.04 -11.81
N GLN A 31 25.12 -1.40 -12.92
CA GLN A 31 24.57 -2.73 -13.21
C GLN A 31 23.50 -3.21 -12.20
N VAL A 32 22.70 -2.29 -11.66
CA VAL A 32 21.47 -2.61 -10.92
C VAL A 32 20.37 -3.09 -11.88
N THR A 33 19.51 -3.97 -11.43
CA THR A 33 18.28 -4.32 -12.17
C THR A 33 17.26 -3.18 -12.03
N ALA A 34 16.96 -2.46 -13.12
CA ALA A 34 16.13 -1.26 -13.11
C ALA A 34 14.78 -1.46 -12.40
N SER A 35 14.11 -2.57 -12.68
CA SER A 35 12.80 -2.89 -12.10
C SER A 35 12.80 -3.12 -10.58
N HIS A 36 13.97 -3.41 -9.97
CA HIS A 36 14.09 -3.50 -8.53
C HIS A 36 14.10 -2.13 -7.84
N LEU A 37 14.30 -1.05 -8.60
CA LEU A 37 14.15 0.33 -8.15
C LEU A 37 12.78 0.87 -8.51
N THR A 38 12.37 0.74 -9.77
CA THR A 38 11.18 1.41 -10.30
C THR A 38 9.88 0.79 -9.81
N ALA A 39 9.79 -0.54 -9.72
CA ALA A 39 8.55 -1.20 -9.31
C ALA A 39 8.15 -0.90 -7.85
N PRO A 40 9.03 -0.99 -6.83
CA PRO A 40 8.68 -0.54 -5.48
C PRO A 40 8.49 0.97 -5.41
N ALA A 41 9.22 1.79 -6.20
CA ALA A 41 9.02 3.23 -6.25
C ALA A 41 7.58 3.59 -6.67
N ASP A 42 7.09 2.96 -7.74
CA ASP A 42 5.72 3.16 -8.23
C ASP A 42 4.68 2.75 -7.18
N ALA A 43 4.91 1.65 -6.46
CA ALA A 43 4.02 1.21 -5.39
C ALA A 43 3.96 2.23 -4.24
N PHE A 44 5.09 2.70 -3.74
CA PHE A 44 5.13 3.71 -2.68
C PHE A 44 4.58 5.06 -3.13
N ARG A 45 4.83 5.47 -4.39
CA ARG A 45 4.30 6.74 -4.93
C ARG A 45 2.79 6.73 -5.05
N THR A 46 2.21 5.56 -5.32
CA THR A 46 0.76 5.37 -5.44
C THR A 46 0.07 5.41 -4.07
N ALA A 47 0.79 5.12 -2.99
CA ALA A 47 0.25 5.13 -1.64
C ALA A 47 -0.01 6.57 -1.18
N VAL A 48 -1.29 6.93 -1.09
CA VAL A 48 -1.75 8.27 -0.68
C VAL A 48 -2.91 8.15 0.30
N LEU A 49 -3.01 9.12 1.20
CA LEU A 49 -4.17 9.35 2.05
C LEU A 49 -5.03 10.45 1.45
N GLU A 50 -6.34 10.34 1.59
CA GLU A 50 -7.26 11.42 1.26
C GLU A 50 -7.46 12.32 2.47
N ASP A 51 -7.29 13.64 2.29
CA ASP A 51 -7.43 14.63 3.37
C ASP A 51 -8.91 14.92 3.74
N GLY A 52 -9.85 14.23 3.10
CA GLY A 52 -11.28 14.46 3.27
C GLY A 52 -11.85 15.61 2.43
N PHE A 53 -11.00 16.39 1.75
CA PHE A 53 -11.36 17.51 0.88
C PHE A 53 -11.12 17.21 -0.60
N GLY A 54 -10.68 15.99 -0.91
CA GLY A 54 -10.28 15.58 -2.26
C GLY A 54 -8.80 15.82 -2.55
N GLY A 55 -8.03 16.33 -1.58
CA GLY A 55 -6.57 16.39 -1.64
C GLY A 55 -5.95 15.01 -1.38
N ARG A 56 -4.84 14.72 -2.03
CA ARG A 56 -4.06 13.49 -1.88
C ARG A 56 -2.76 13.81 -1.14
N ILE A 57 -2.58 13.22 0.04
CA ILE A 57 -1.39 13.39 0.87
C ILE A 57 -0.48 12.18 0.62
N PRO A 58 0.75 12.37 0.09
CA PRO A 58 1.69 11.28 -0.10
C PRO A 58 2.04 10.59 1.23
N CYS A 59 1.95 9.26 1.26
CA CYS A 59 2.37 8.46 2.42
C CYS A 59 3.89 8.39 2.55
N TYR A 60 4.60 8.47 1.43
CA TYR A 60 6.04 8.27 1.37
C TYR A 60 6.73 9.36 0.56
N ARG A 61 7.97 9.66 0.96
CA ARG A 61 8.95 10.37 0.17
C ARG A 61 10.02 9.37 -0.26
N ILE A 62 10.25 9.26 -1.56
CA ILE A 62 11.12 8.25 -2.16
C ILE A 62 12.42 8.92 -2.56
N TRP A 63 13.53 8.27 -2.22
CA TRP A 63 14.87 8.67 -2.60
C TRP A 63 15.53 7.57 -3.41
N THR A 64 16.02 7.90 -4.60
CA THR A 64 16.96 7.06 -5.31
C THR A 64 18.36 7.43 -4.82
N ILE A 65 19.05 6.49 -4.19
CA ILE A 65 20.35 6.72 -3.55
C ILE A 65 21.43 5.94 -4.32
N GLY A 66 22.38 6.64 -4.91
CA GLY A 66 23.54 6.04 -5.55
C GLY A 66 24.74 5.91 -4.59
N LEU A 67 25.76 5.13 -4.96
CA LEU A 67 27.02 5.12 -4.22
C LEU A 67 27.64 6.53 -4.18
N THR A 68 27.58 7.21 -5.31
CA THR A 68 27.92 8.63 -5.49
C THR A 68 26.70 9.39 -6.04
N LYS A 69 26.84 10.68 -6.31
CA LYS A 69 25.82 11.48 -7.00
C LYS A 69 25.87 11.33 -8.53
N GLU A 70 26.83 10.62 -9.04
CA GLU A 70 26.98 10.38 -10.48
C GLU A 70 25.90 9.41 -10.97
N ALA A 71 25.55 9.57 -12.24
CA ALA A 71 24.62 8.66 -12.89
C ALA A 71 25.23 7.26 -12.98
N PHE A 72 24.38 6.24 -12.76
CA PHE A 72 24.76 4.84 -12.91
C PHE A 72 23.93 4.16 -14.01
N GLN A 73 24.51 3.16 -14.64
CA GLN A 73 23.86 2.40 -15.69
C GLN A 73 23.26 1.11 -15.15
N THR A 74 22.00 0.83 -15.52
CA THR A 74 21.32 -0.42 -15.16
C THR A 74 21.78 -1.58 -16.06
N GLU A 75 21.43 -2.83 -15.70
CA GLU A 75 21.69 -4.01 -16.54
C GLU A 75 21.03 -3.91 -17.94
N SER A 76 19.93 -3.18 -18.05
CA SER A 76 19.20 -2.98 -19.31
C SER A 76 19.74 -1.80 -20.15
N GLY A 77 20.78 -1.12 -19.67
CA GLY A 77 21.37 0.02 -20.37
C GLY A 77 20.73 1.38 -20.04
N MET A 78 19.69 1.42 -19.23
CA MET A 78 19.10 2.69 -18.79
C MET A 78 20.07 3.43 -17.87
N VAL A 79 20.14 4.74 -18.01
CA VAL A 79 20.92 5.61 -17.13
C VAL A 79 20.02 6.25 -16.10
N ILE A 80 20.36 6.12 -14.83
CA ILE A 80 19.61 6.69 -13.70
C ILE A 80 20.49 7.70 -12.98
N VAL A 81 19.98 8.90 -12.79
CA VAL A 81 20.59 9.95 -11.95
C VAL A 81 20.00 9.82 -10.55
N PRO A 82 20.79 9.51 -9.51
CA PRO A 82 20.27 9.40 -8.17
C PRO A 82 19.92 10.78 -7.57
N ASP A 83 18.92 10.82 -6.69
CA ASP A 83 18.55 12.03 -5.95
C ASP A 83 19.69 12.46 -5.00
N THR A 84 20.40 11.47 -4.44
CA THR A 84 21.49 11.68 -3.48
C THR A 84 22.50 10.53 -3.50
N SER A 85 23.61 10.70 -2.79
CA SER A 85 24.61 9.64 -2.58
C SER A 85 24.47 8.99 -1.22
N LEU A 86 25.15 7.84 -1.00
CA LEU A 86 25.23 7.20 0.33
C LEU A 86 25.69 8.19 1.41
N ALA A 87 26.71 9.01 1.11
CA ALA A 87 27.27 9.95 2.07
C ALA A 87 26.29 11.08 2.48
N ALA A 88 25.42 11.49 1.57
CA ALA A 88 24.45 12.60 1.78
C ALA A 88 23.01 12.10 1.98
N ALA A 89 22.80 10.80 2.11
CA ALA A 89 21.49 10.22 2.29
C ALA A 89 20.83 10.70 3.60
N PRO A 90 19.53 11.06 3.58
CA PRO A 90 18.80 11.43 4.78
C PRO A 90 18.64 10.25 5.73
N THR A 91 18.11 10.51 6.93
CA THR A 91 17.63 9.43 7.80
C THR A 91 16.43 8.76 7.13
N LEU A 92 16.49 7.44 6.99
CA LEU A 92 15.48 6.65 6.31
C LEU A 92 14.61 5.90 7.32
N ASP A 93 13.31 5.89 7.08
CA ASP A 93 12.39 4.97 7.73
C ASP A 93 12.56 3.55 7.18
N THR A 94 12.70 3.43 5.87
CA THR A 94 12.83 2.17 5.16
C THR A 94 13.96 2.25 4.12
N MET A 95 14.87 1.28 4.16
CA MET A 95 15.96 1.10 3.21
C MET A 95 15.71 -0.15 2.36
N ILE A 96 15.77 -0.03 1.03
CA ILE A 96 15.58 -1.14 0.10
C ILE A 96 16.81 -1.27 -0.78
N ILE A 97 17.52 -2.38 -0.67
CA ILE A 97 18.68 -2.71 -1.47
C ILE A 97 18.24 -3.47 -2.71
N ALA A 98 18.34 -2.83 -3.86
CA ALA A 98 18.03 -3.46 -5.15
C ALA A 98 19.04 -4.57 -5.49
N GLY A 99 18.59 -5.55 -6.28
CA GLY A 99 19.50 -6.54 -6.86
C GLY A 99 20.09 -6.06 -8.18
N GLY A 100 21.18 -6.67 -8.58
CA GLY A 100 21.85 -6.42 -9.85
C GLY A 100 23.20 -7.13 -9.93
N LYS A 101 23.75 -7.28 -11.15
CA LYS A 101 25.05 -7.89 -11.38
C LYS A 101 26.19 -7.11 -10.74
N GLY A 102 26.03 -5.80 -10.57
CA GLY A 102 27.00 -4.94 -9.94
C GLY A 102 27.43 -5.41 -8.55
N LEU A 103 26.53 -6.07 -7.78
CA LEU A 103 26.84 -6.58 -6.44
C LEU A 103 27.82 -7.77 -6.40
N HIS A 104 28.17 -8.35 -7.54
CA HIS A 104 29.23 -9.33 -7.60
C HIS A 104 30.63 -8.67 -7.54
N ARG A 105 30.73 -7.37 -7.80
CA ARG A 105 31.95 -6.58 -7.74
C ARG A 105 32.11 -6.04 -6.30
N SER A 106 33.32 -6.22 -5.75
CA SER A 106 33.67 -5.78 -4.40
C SER A 106 33.58 -4.26 -4.23
N GLU A 107 34.01 -3.51 -5.27
CA GLU A 107 34.01 -2.04 -5.30
C GLU A 107 32.61 -1.42 -5.13
N ILE A 108 31.58 -2.17 -5.45
CA ILE A 108 30.16 -1.76 -5.25
C ILE A 108 29.64 -2.32 -3.93
N ARG A 109 29.91 -3.61 -3.69
CA ARG A 109 29.31 -4.33 -2.57
C ARG A 109 29.86 -3.88 -1.22
N GLU A 110 31.19 -3.73 -1.08
CA GLU A 110 31.82 -3.45 0.21
C GLU A 110 31.43 -2.08 0.78
N PRO A 111 31.54 -0.95 0.03
CA PRO A 111 31.08 0.34 0.52
C PRO A 111 29.59 0.36 0.90
N LEU A 112 28.77 -0.39 0.14
CA LEU A 112 27.35 -0.50 0.42
C LEU A 112 27.08 -1.30 1.70
N THR A 113 27.81 -2.40 1.93
CA THR A 113 27.73 -3.21 3.15
C THR A 113 28.09 -2.38 4.39
N GLU A 114 29.18 -1.62 4.32
CA GLU A 114 29.62 -0.73 5.41
C GLU A 114 28.60 0.36 5.70
N TRP A 115 28.04 0.97 4.67
CA TRP A 115 27.01 1.99 4.81
C TRP A 115 25.73 1.41 5.41
N ILE A 116 25.26 0.24 4.97
CA ILE A 116 24.10 -0.44 5.54
C ILE A 116 24.32 -0.68 7.04
N LEU A 117 25.49 -1.20 7.41
CA LEU A 117 25.82 -1.47 8.80
C LEU A 117 25.81 -0.20 9.66
N SER A 118 26.35 0.91 9.15
CA SER A 118 26.37 2.19 9.86
C SER A 118 24.98 2.79 10.10
N ARG A 119 24.00 2.49 9.23
CA ARG A 119 22.63 3.02 9.28
C ARG A 119 21.62 2.06 9.89
N ALA A 120 21.99 0.80 10.16
CA ALA A 120 21.04 -0.25 10.52
C ALA A 120 20.27 0.05 11.81
N TYR A 121 20.88 0.69 12.80
CA TYR A 121 20.25 0.99 14.07
C TYR A 121 19.29 2.19 14.03
N GLU A 122 19.42 3.06 13.05
CA GLU A 122 18.56 4.23 12.84
C GLU A 122 17.40 3.95 11.88
N THR A 123 17.48 2.83 11.13
CA THR A 123 16.52 2.48 10.08
C THR A 123 15.51 1.47 10.61
N ARG A 124 14.23 1.83 10.61
CA ARG A 124 13.16 0.96 11.12
C ARG A 124 13.04 -0.34 10.32
N ARG A 125 13.22 -0.30 9.00
CA ARG A 125 13.14 -1.48 8.12
C ARG A 125 14.27 -1.50 7.10
N ILE A 126 14.88 -2.67 6.94
CA ILE A 126 15.92 -2.92 5.94
C ILE A 126 15.47 -4.07 5.05
N ALA A 127 15.35 -3.82 3.77
CA ALA A 127 14.88 -4.79 2.82
C ALA A 127 15.91 -5.06 1.72
N SER A 128 15.93 -6.28 1.18
CA SER A 128 16.68 -6.63 0.00
C SER A 128 15.82 -7.32 -1.04
N ILE A 129 16.04 -7.02 -2.32
CA ILE A 129 15.35 -7.63 -3.44
C ILE A 129 16.37 -8.44 -4.26
N CYS A 130 16.05 -9.73 -4.53
CA CYS A 130 16.84 -10.60 -5.39
C CYS A 130 18.30 -10.73 -4.90
N SER A 131 19.28 -10.32 -5.70
CA SER A 131 20.71 -10.31 -5.33
C SER A 131 21.10 -9.17 -4.37
N GLY A 132 20.18 -8.26 -3.99
CA GLY A 132 20.42 -7.23 -2.98
C GLY A 132 20.94 -7.77 -1.65
N ILE A 133 20.57 -9.00 -1.33
CA ILE A 133 21.07 -9.70 -0.13
C ILE A 133 22.59 -9.88 -0.11
N LEU A 134 23.26 -9.84 -1.27
CA LEU A 134 24.73 -9.95 -1.34
C LEU A 134 25.45 -8.77 -0.68
N ALA A 135 24.79 -7.60 -0.59
CA ALA A 135 25.32 -6.47 0.18
C ALA A 135 24.89 -6.50 1.65
N LEU A 136 23.77 -7.14 1.96
CA LEU A 136 23.24 -7.20 3.32
C LEU A 136 23.81 -8.38 4.14
N ALA A 137 24.01 -9.55 3.53
CA ALA A 137 24.50 -10.74 4.24
C ALA A 137 25.93 -10.58 4.85
N PRO A 138 26.89 -9.92 4.17
CA PRO A 138 28.23 -9.74 4.74
C PRO A 138 28.25 -8.82 5.99
N SER A 139 27.24 -8.01 6.23
CA SER A 139 27.15 -7.14 7.41
C SER A 139 26.99 -7.90 8.73
N GLY A 140 26.63 -9.20 8.69
CA GLY A 140 26.30 -9.98 9.89
C GLY A 140 24.92 -9.69 10.51
N LEU A 141 24.20 -8.69 10.03
CA LEU A 141 22.86 -8.29 10.54
C LEU A 141 21.78 -9.38 10.37
N LEU A 142 22.00 -10.29 9.43
CA LEU A 142 21.10 -11.39 9.14
C LEU A 142 21.50 -12.71 9.82
N ASP A 143 22.56 -12.78 10.59
CA ASP A 143 23.01 -13.99 11.26
C ASP A 143 21.89 -14.59 12.15
N GLY A 144 21.61 -15.89 11.96
CA GLY A 144 20.55 -16.59 12.66
C GLY A 144 19.13 -16.26 12.21
N ARG A 145 18.95 -15.52 11.13
CA ARG A 145 17.64 -15.09 10.63
C ARG A 145 17.16 -15.91 9.44
N ASP A 146 15.85 -15.94 9.26
CA ASP A 146 15.22 -16.51 8.07
C ASP A 146 15.30 -15.48 6.93
N VAL A 147 15.74 -15.92 5.76
CA VAL A 147 15.93 -15.07 4.59
C VAL A 147 15.51 -15.78 3.31
N THR A 148 15.16 -15.03 2.27
CA THR A 148 15.01 -15.54 0.92
C THR A 148 15.84 -14.72 -0.07
N THR A 149 16.08 -15.27 -1.23
CA THR A 149 16.80 -14.60 -2.32
C THR A 149 16.42 -15.23 -3.66
N HIS A 150 17.01 -14.70 -4.74
CA HIS A 150 16.86 -15.29 -6.07
C HIS A 150 17.31 -16.76 -6.07
N TRP A 151 16.53 -17.64 -6.68
CA TRP A 151 16.76 -19.10 -6.66
C TRP A 151 18.18 -19.53 -7.07
N ARG A 152 18.82 -18.79 -8.01
CA ARG A 152 20.21 -19.06 -8.43
C ARG A 152 21.25 -18.78 -7.33
N LEU A 153 20.92 -17.95 -6.35
CA LEU A 153 21.84 -17.53 -5.29
C LEU A 153 21.70 -18.38 -4.02
N VAL A 154 20.61 -19.11 -3.86
CA VAL A 154 20.30 -19.89 -2.64
C VAL A 154 21.48 -20.74 -2.18
N ARG A 155 22.02 -21.59 -3.08
CA ARG A 155 23.13 -22.49 -2.74
C ARG A 155 24.42 -21.71 -2.40
N SER A 156 24.79 -20.72 -3.18
CA SER A 156 26.01 -19.94 -2.96
C SER A 156 25.92 -19.07 -1.71
N LEU A 157 24.72 -18.54 -1.41
CA LEU A 157 24.47 -17.75 -0.21
C LEU A 157 24.58 -18.63 1.05
N ALA A 158 23.94 -19.80 1.07
CA ALA A 158 24.01 -20.72 2.19
C ALA A 158 25.44 -21.22 2.47
N LEU A 159 26.24 -21.42 1.42
CA LEU A 159 27.65 -21.85 1.57
C LEU A 159 28.54 -20.72 2.12
N ARG A 160 28.33 -19.47 1.67
CA ARG A 160 29.17 -18.33 2.09
C ARG A 160 28.75 -17.77 3.46
N HIS A 161 27.48 -17.88 3.78
CA HIS A 161 26.89 -17.36 5.02
C HIS A 161 26.11 -18.46 5.74
N PRO A 162 26.78 -19.46 6.34
CA PRO A 162 26.14 -20.64 6.92
C PRO A 162 25.27 -20.35 8.16
N ARG A 163 25.35 -19.14 8.71
CA ARG A 163 24.48 -18.69 9.79
C ARG A 163 23.10 -18.24 9.33
N LEU A 164 22.90 -18.02 8.02
CA LEU A 164 21.59 -17.67 7.46
C LEU A 164 20.71 -18.91 7.29
N ARG A 165 19.45 -18.80 7.63
CA ARG A 165 18.44 -19.80 7.31
C ARG A 165 17.74 -19.44 6.01
N VAL A 166 18.25 -19.95 4.88
CA VAL A 166 17.76 -19.56 3.55
C VAL A 166 16.54 -20.40 3.16
N ASP A 167 15.37 -19.77 3.10
CA ASP A 167 14.11 -20.36 2.63
C ASP A 167 13.89 -20.05 1.14
N HIS A 168 14.17 -21.02 0.28
CA HIS A 168 14.01 -20.90 -1.17
C HIS A 168 12.55 -21.07 -1.66
N LYS A 169 11.64 -21.47 -0.79
CA LYS A 169 10.21 -21.69 -1.13
C LYS A 169 9.38 -20.43 -0.97
N ARG A 170 9.78 -19.54 -0.09
CA ARG A 170 9.09 -18.26 0.14
C ARG A 170 9.59 -17.20 -0.83
N ARG A 171 8.67 -16.42 -1.35
CA ARG A 171 8.99 -15.28 -2.23
C ARG A 171 9.36 -14.03 -1.45
N LEU A 172 8.79 -13.88 -0.26
CA LEU A 172 9.04 -12.80 0.69
C LEU A 172 9.20 -13.41 2.08
N VAL A 173 10.23 -13.00 2.81
CA VAL A 173 10.49 -13.38 4.19
C VAL A 173 10.69 -12.11 5.00
N GLN A 174 10.02 -12.04 6.15
CA GLN A 174 10.21 -11.03 7.18
C GLN A 174 10.75 -11.71 8.44
N ASP A 175 11.84 -11.17 8.98
CA ASP A 175 12.41 -11.58 10.28
C ASP A 175 12.84 -10.32 11.04
N GLY A 176 12.02 -9.90 12.00
CA GLY A 176 12.19 -8.64 12.70
C GLY A 176 12.07 -7.43 11.75
N GLN A 177 13.06 -6.55 11.76
CA GLN A 177 13.12 -5.39 10.88
C GLN A 177 13.65 -5.68 9.46
N TYR A 178 14.05 -6.94 9.20
CA TYR A 178 14.64 -7.35 7.93
C TYR A 178 13.63 -8.02 7.03
N TYR A 179 13.60 -7.60 5.77
CA TYR A 179 12.73 -8.13 4.74
C TYR A 179 13.59 -8.58 3.56
N THR A 180 13.34 -9.78 3.07
CA THR A 180 14.05 -10.29 1.91
C THR A 180 13.07 -10.81 0.86
N ALA A 181 13.25 -10.40 -0.39
CA ALA A 181 12.36 -10.73 -1.50
C ALA A 181 13.12 -11.45 -2.62
N ALA A 182 12.53 -12.52 -3.17
CA ALA A 182 13.22 -13.41 -4.12
C ALA A 182 13.47 -12.80 -5.52
N GLY A 183 12.69 -11.79 -5.93
CA GLY A 183 12.84 -11.18 -7.25
C GLY A 183 11.84 -10.08 -7.53
N LEU A 184 11.66 -9.71 -8.81
CA LEU A 184 10.89 -8.56 -9.25
C LEU A 184 9.46 -8.51 -8.68
N THR A 185 8.67 -9.54 -8.91
CA THR A 185 7.28 -9.60 -8.42
C THR A 185 7.21 -9.59 -6.90
N ALA A 186 8.21 -10.18 -6.23
CA ALA A 186 8.34 -10.12 -4.78
C ALA A 186 8.76 -8.73 -4.28
N GLY A 187 9.41 -7.91 -5.11
CA GLY A 187 9.72 -6.50 -4.80
C GLY A 187 8.46 -5.63 -4.72
N VAL A 188 7.49 -5.85 -5.61
CA VAL A 188 6.17 -5.19 -5.53
C VAL A 188 5.39 -5.69 -4.31
N GLU A 189 5.41 -7.01 -4.07
CA GLU A 189 4.79 -7.64 -2.90
C GLU A 189 5.38 -7.11 -1.58
N LEU A 190 6.71 -6.91 -1.55
CA LEU A 190 7.41 -6.27 -0.43
C LEU A 190 6.88 -4.84 -0.20
N ALA A 191 6.89 -3.98 -1.21
CA ALA A 191 6.41 -2.61 -1.08
C ALA A 191 4.95 -2.56 -0.61
N ARG A 192 4.09 -3.40 -1.17
CA ARG A 192 2.70 -3.54 -0.74
C ARG A 192 2.57 -3.95 0.73
N THR A 193 3.36 -4.93 1.17
CA THR A 193 3.38 -5.39 2.56
C THR A 193 3.77 -4.25 3.51
N LEU A 194 4.81 -3.50 3.17
CA LEU A 194 5.27 -2.36 3.97
C LEU A 194 4.22 -1.24 4.03
N ILE A 195 3.50 -1.00 2.93
CA ILE A 195 2.40 -0.03 2.87
C ILE A 195 1.23 -0.49 3.75
N GLU A 196 0.89 -1.78 3.70
CA GLU A 196 -0.18 -2.34 4.53
C GLU A 196 0.12 -2.25 6.03
N GLU A 197 1.36 -2.52 6.42
CA GLU A 197 1.81 -2.37 7.81
C GLU A 197 1.77 -0.90 8.29
N ASP A 198 2.07 0.05 7.41
CA ASP A 198 2.15 1.46 7.77
C ASP A 198 0.81 2.18 7.76
N TYR A 199 -0.06 1.86 6.80
CA TYR A 199 -1.27 2.63 6.50
C TYR A 199 -2.52 1.76 6.38
N GLY A 200 -2.39 0.45 6.61
CA GLY A 200 -3.49 -0.51 6.61
C GLY A 200 -3.89 -0.98 5.21
N SER A 201 -4.76 -2.00 5.21
CA SER A 201 -5.19 -2.70 4.00
C SER A 201 -5.91 -1.83 2.97
N GLN A 202 -6.58 -0.74 3.39
CA GLN A 202 -7.27 0.16 2.46
C GLN A 202 -6.32 0.89 1.52
N VAL A 203 -5.20 1.38 2.04
CA VAL A 203 -4.17 2.05 1.21
C VAL A 203 -3.47 1.01 0.33
N ALA A 204 -3.12 -0.16 0.87
CA ALA A 204 -2.52 -1.24 0.11
C ALA A 204 -3.42 -1.71 -1.06
N LEU A 205 -4.73 -1.85 -0.85
CA LEU A 205 -5.69 -2.19 -1.90
C LEU A 205 -5.82 -1.11 -2.98
N THR A 206 -5.65 0.16 -2.62
CA THR A 206 -5.62 1.24 -3.62
C THR A 206 -4.38 1.11 -4.50
N VAL A 207 -3.23 0.79 -3.90
CA VAL A 207 -1.98 0.52 -4.64
C VAL A 207 -2.14 -0.70 -5.55
N ASP A 208 -2.71 -1.80 -5.05
CA ASP A 208 -2.96 -3.00 -5.87
C ASP A 208 -3.80 -2.68 -7.10
N ARG A 209 -4.86 -1.86 -6.96
CA ARG A 209 -5.71 -1.46 -8.10
C ARG A 209 -4.97 -0.61 -9.12
N GLU A 210 -4.23 0.38 -8.68
CA GLU A 210 -3.50 1.28 -9.58
C GLU A 210 -2.43 0.51 -10.35
N LEU A 211 -1.66 -0.36 -9.70
CA LEU A 211 -0.64 -1.17 -10.33
C LEU A 211 -1.25 -2.24 -11.27
N MET A 212 -2.35 -2.87 -10.90
CA MET A 212 -3.05 -3.84 -11.76
C MET A 212 -3.67 -3.18 -12.98
N LEU A 213 -4.16 -1.94 -12.88
CA LEU A 213 -4.65 -1.19 -14.04
C LEU A 213 -3.54 -0.95 -15.08
N TYR A 214 -2.30 -0.75 -14.65
CA TYR A 214 -1.15 -0.68 -15.55
C TYR A 214 -0.82 -2.05 -16.17
N LEU A 215 -0.81 -3.10 -15.38
CA LEU A 215 -0.50 -4.47 -15.84
C LEU A 215 -1.61 -5.07 -16.71
N SER A 216 -2.88 -4.79 -16.41
CA SER A 216 -4.03 -5.30 -17.17
C SER A 216 -4.24 -4.63 -18.54
N LYS A 217 -3.66 -3.46 -18.77
CA LYS A 217 -3.68 -2.81 -20.10
C LYS A 217 -2.73 -3.48 -21.09
N GLU A 218 -1.72 -4.20 -20.60
CA GLU A 218 -0.71 -4.82 -21.46
C GLU A 218 -0.89 -6.33 -21.69
N SER A 219 -1.78 -7.02 -20.95
CA SER A 219 -1.99 -8.45 -21.18
C SER A 219 -3.37 -8.93 -20.73
N PRO A 220 -4.34 -9.05 -21.64
CA PRO A 220 -5.64 -9.66 -21.32
C PRO A 220 -5.58 -11.18 -21.06
N ASN A 221 -4.44 -11.89 -21.23
CA ASN A 221 -4.51 -13.33 -21.43
C ASN A 221 -3.43 -14.24 -20.82
N GLU A 222 -2.54 -13.79 -19.92
CA GLU A 222 -1.50 -14.72 -19.41
C GLU A 222 -1.21 -14.62 -17.91
N TYR A 223 -2.24 -14.76 -17.06
CA TYR A 223 -2.06 -15.20 -15.68
C TYR A 223 -3.08 -16.29 -15.33
N VAL A 224 -3.09 -17.34 -16.11
CA VAL A 224 -3.61 -18.63 -15.65
C VAL A 224 -2.46 -19.31 -14.91
N SER A 225 -2.43 -19.15 -13.59
CA SER A 225 -1.56 -19.96 -12.75
C SER A 225 -1.93 -21.43 -12.93
N SER A 226 -0.95 -22.24 -13.24
CA SER A 226 -1.02 -23.69 -13.36
C SER A 226 -1.23 -24.41 -12.01
N ARG A 227 -2.16 -23.93 -11.19
CA ARG A 227 -2.78 -24.61 -10.05
C ARG A 227 -4.12 -23.95 -9.77
N GLY A 228 -5.20 -24.68 -9.99
CA GLY A 228 -6.59 -24.23 -9.95
C GLY A 228 -7.16 -23.81 -8.59
N GLU A 229 -6.50 -22.92 -7.86
CA GLU A 229 -7.06 -22.26 -6.68
C GLU A 229 -6.69 -20.77 -6.74
N SER A 230 -7.61 -19.96 -7.26
CA SER A 230 -7.55 -18.49 -7.14
C SER A 230 -7.51 -18.14 -5.65
N ARG A 231 -6.48 -17.40 -5.21
CA ARG A 231 -6.39 -16.92 -3.83
C ARG A 231 -7.61 -16.05 -3.50
N PRO A 232 -8.11 -16.05 -2.26
CA PRO A 232 -9.25 -15.21 -1.86
C PRO A 232 -9.08 -13.73 -2.21
N LEU A 233 -7.87 -13.20 -2.18
CA LEU A 233 -7.54 -11.81 -2.54
C LEU A 233 -7.80 -11.48 -4.01
N ASP A 234 -7.48 -12.39 -4.95
CA ASP A 234 -7.69 -12.15 -6.38
C ASP A 234 -9.19 -12.08 -6.70
N ARG A 235 -9.98 -12.96 -6.06
CA ARG A 235 -11.45 -12.98 -6.19
C ARG A 235 -12.10 -11.71 -5.62
N PHE A 236 -11.55 -11.16 -4.56
CA PHE A 236 -12.06 -9.92 -3.98
C PHE A 236 -11.67 -8.68 -4.78
N ALA A 237 -10.52 -8.64 -5.44
CA ALA A 237 -10.14 -7.54 -6.35
C ALA A 237 -11.12 -7.44 -7.53
N GLU A 238 -11.43 -8.57 -8.18
CA GLU A 238 -12.44 -8.63 -9.24
C GLU A 238 -13.83 -8.25 -8.75
N LEU A 239 -14.21 -8.75 -7.56
CA LEU A 239 -15.48 -8.41 -6.92
C LEU A 239 -15.61 -6.91 -6.69
N ILE A 240 -14.59 -6.23 -6.16
CA ILE A 240 -14.64 -4.80 -5.90
C ILE A 240 -14.81 -4.02 -7.21
N GLY A 241 -14.08 -4.39 -8.26
CA GLY A 241 -14.25 -3.81 -9.59
C GLY A 241 -15.69 -3.96 -10.11
N TRP A 242 -16.28 -5.13 -9.90
CA TRP A 242 -17.67 -5.40 -10.27
C TRP A 242 -18.65 -4.59 -9.41
N VAL A 243 -18.48 -4.53 -8.08
CA VAL A 243 -19.29 -3.73 -7.16
C VAL A 243 -19.28 -2.26 -7.57
N MET A 244 -18.12 -1.69 -7.87
CA MET A 244 -17.98 -0.28 -8.28
C MET A 244 -18.74 0.04 -9.58
N LYS A 245 -18.76 -0.89 -10.54
CA LYS A 245 -19.51 -0.73 -11.79
C LYS A 245 -21.02 -0.88 -11.60
N ASN A 246 -21.44 -1.59 -10.54
CA ASN A 246 -22.83 -1.97 -10.30
C ASN A 246 -23.46 -1.32 -9.06
N LEU A 247 -22.92 -0.21 -8.55
CA LEU A 247 -23.39 0.45 -7.31
C LEU A 247 -24.88 0.79 -7.30
N GLN A 248 -25.45 1.01 -8.48
CA GLN A 248 -26.89 1.33 -8.65
C GLN A 248 -27.79 0.10 -8.50
N GLN A 249 -27.23 -1.10 -8.68
CA GLN A 249 -27.98 -2.35 -8.64
C GLN A 249 -28.14 -2.88 -7.21
N GLU A 250 -28.98 -3.89 -7.05
CA GLU A 250 -29.12 -4.60 -5.80
C GLU A 250 -27.89 -5.51 -5.56
N LEU A 251 -27.01 -5.08 -4.67
CA LEU A 251 -25.77 -5.78 -4.31
C LEU A 251 -26.00 -6.60 -3.04
N THR A 252 -26.72 -7.73 -3.18
CA THR A 252 -26.93 -8.67 -2.07
C THR A 252 -25.67 -9.45 -1.75
N VAL A 253 -25.57 -9.99 -0.54
CA VAL A 253 -24.48 -10.89 -0.13
C VAL A 253 -24.38 -12.09 -1.08
N ASP A 254 -25.54 -12.65 -1.50
CA ASP A 254 -25.58 -13.77 -2.43
C ASP A 254 -25.06 -13.42 -3.82
N ALA A 255 -25.39 -12.23 -4.33
CA ALA A 255 -24.88 -11.76 -5.61
C ALA A 255 -23.36 -11.56 -5.57
N MET A 256 -22.84 -10.95 -4.51
CA MET A 256 -21.42 -10.74 -4.31
C MET A 256 -20.66 -12.05 -4.08
N ALA A 257 -21.26 -12.99 -3.35
CA ALA A 257 -20.67 -14.32 -3.12
C ALA A 257 -20.56 -15.12 -4.43
N ARG A 258 -21.62 -15.09 -5.26
CA ARG A 258 -21.58 -15.72 -6.60
C ARG A 258 -20.50 -15.11 -7.47
N GLN A 259 -20.37 -13.78 -7.48
CA GLN A 259 -19.34 -13.09 -8.25
C GLN A 259 -17.92 -13.46 -7.78
N ALA A 260 -17.73 -13.71 -6.47
CA ALA A 260 -16.47 -14.16 -5.89
C ALA A 260 -16.23 -15.67 -6.02
N GLY A 261 -17.18 -16.43 -6.60
CA GLY A 261 -17.10 -17.90 -6.69
C GLY A 261 -17.09 -18.59 -5.32
N MET A 262 -17.86 -18.06 -4.35
CA MET A 262 -17.93 -18.56 -2.97
C MET A 262 -19.37 -18.81 -2.54
N CYS A 263 -19.57 -19.71 -1.57
CA CYS A 263 -20.85 -19.77 -0.89
C CYS A 263 -21.02 -18.58 0.08
N PRO A 264 -22.24 -18.07 0.34
CA PRO A 264 -22.50 -16.85 1.11
C PRO A 264 -21.90 -16.86 2.51
N ALA A 265 -21.92 -17.98 3.20
CA ALA A 265 -21.36 -18.10 4.56
C ALA A 265 -19.83 -18.00 4.58
N HIS A 266 -19.14 -18.62 3.62
CA HIS A 266 -17.69 -18.51 3.46
C HIS A 266 -17.30 -17.11 3.01
N PHE A 267 -18.01 -16.57 2.01
CA PHE A 267 -17.82 -15.21 1.51
C PHE A 267 -17.87 -14.17 2.64
N THR A 268 -18.93 -14.18 3.47
CA THR A 268 -19.09 -13.20 4.55
C THR A 268 -17.94 -13.25 5.55
N ARG A 269 -17.49 -14.45 5.95
CA ARG A 269 -16.35 -14.62 6.87
C ARG A 269 -15.04 -14.16 6.26
N ALA A 270 -14.74 -14.60 5.04
CA ALA A 270 -13.53 -14.23 4.32
C ALA A 270 -13.50 -12.72 4.01
N PHE A 271 -14.64 -12.13 3.60
CA PHE A 271 -14.76 -10.71 3.34
C PHE A 271 -14.49 -9.88 4.61
N LYS A 272 -15.10 -10.26 5.74
CA LYS A 272 -14.87 -9.58 7.03
C LYS A 272 -13.43 -9.72 7.51
N SER A 273 -12.79 -10.87 7.29
CA SER A 273 -11.37 -11.09 7.61
C SER A 273 -10.45 -10.19 6.78
N VAL A 274 -10.76 -9.99 5.47
CA VAL A 274 -9.94 -9.19 4.56
C VAL A 274 -10.18 -7.69 4.72
N PHE A 275 -11.45 -7.27 4.86
CA PHE A 275 -11.83 -5.85 4.82
C PHE A 275 -12.18 -5.26 6.19
N GLY A 276 -12.20 -6.06 7.27
CA GLY A 276 -12.53 -5.60 8.61
C GLY A 276 -13.99 -5.17 8.81
N THR A 277 -14.83 -5.29 7.76
CA THR A 277 -16.23 -4.84 7.74
C THR A 277 -17.13 -5.85 7.03
N THR A 278 -18.44 -5.79 7.25
CA THR A 278 -19.36 -6.66 6.52
C THR A 278 -19.52 -6.24 5.06
N PRO A 279 -19.88 -7.16 4.13
CA PRO A 279 -20.13 -6.81 2.74
C PRO A 279 -21.17 -5.70 2.55
N GLY A 280 -22.24 -5.71 3.35
CA GLY A 280 -23.30 -4.69 3.31
C GLY A 280 -22.80 -3.31 3.72
N GLU A 281 -22.08 -3.22 4.85
CA GLU A 281 -21.46 -1.96 5.30
C GLU A 281 -20.43 -1.44 4.30
N PHE A 282 -19.68 -2.32 3.67
CA PHE A 282 -18.72 -1.96 2.64
C PHE A 282 -19.40 -1.32 1.43
N VAL A 283 -20.48 -1.93 0.92
CA VAL A 283 -21.27 -1.38 -0.20
C VAL A 283 -21.93 -0.06 0.20
N GLU A 284 -22.52 0.06 1.41
CA GLU A 284 -23.09 1.31 1.91
C GLU A 284 -22.03 2.41 1.93
N ASN A 285 -20.84 2.11 2.42
CA ASN A 285 -19.73 3.04 2.47
C ASN A 285 -19.27 3.51 1.09
N LEU A 286 -19.18 2.61 0.11
CA LEU A 286 -18.85 2.96 -1.29
C LEU A 286 -19.93 3.87 -1.90
N ARG A 287 -21.19 3.54 -1.72
CA ARG A 287 -22.33 4.35 -2.20
C ARG A 287 -22.30 5.76 -1.61
N LEU A 288 -22.07 5.88 -0.31
CA LEU A 288 -22.00 7.17 0.38
C LEU A 288 -20.81 8.03 -0.07
N ASN A 289 -19.65 7.43 -0.26
CA ASN A 289 -18.47 8.12 -0.78
C ASN A 289 -18.70 8.63 -2.21
N GLU A 290 -19.28 7.79 -3.08
CA GLU A 290 -19.62 8.19 -4.44
C GLU A 290 -20.72 9.26 -4.48
N ALA A 291 -21.71 9.18 -3.57
CA ALA A 291 -22.72 10.21 -3.43
C ALA A 291 -22.10 11.56 -3.03
N ARG A 292 -21.20 11.57 -2.06
CA ARG A 292 -20.47 12.79 -1.66
C ARG A 292 -19.74 13.42 -2.83
N ARG A 293 -19.04 12.62 -3.65
CA ARG A 293 -18.35 13.08 -4.85
C ARG A 293 -19.32 13.70 -5.88
N ARG A 294 -20.48 13.05 -6.12
CA ARG A 294 -21.52 13.55 -7.05
C ARG A 294 -22.19 14.83 -6.57
N LEU A 295 -22.44 14.96 -5.26
CA LEU A 295 -22.99 16.19 -4.66
C LEU A 295 -22.05 17.38 -4.84
N ALA A 296 -20.75 17.18 -4.67
CA ALA A 296 -19.74 18.22 -4.87
C ALA A 296 -19.71 18.77 -6.32
N SER A 297 -20.15 18.01 -7.33
CA SER A 297 -20.21 18.44 -8.74
C SER A 297 -21.40 19.37 -9.07
N ARG A 298 -22.31 19.60 -8.13
CA ARG A 298 -23.46 20.55 -8.17
C ARG A 298 -24.45 20.43 -9.35
N ARG A 299 -24.41 19.35 -10.09
CA ARG A 299 -25.28 19.18 -11.29
C ARG A 299 -26.55 18.38 -11.01
N LYS A 300 -26.76 17.88 -9.76
CA LYS A 300 -27.82 16.95 -9.44
C LYS A 300 -28.44 17.26 -8.08
N THR A 301 -29.72 16.94 -7.92
CA THR A 301 -30.43 17.03 -6.64
C THR A 301 -29.99 15.89 -5.69
N VAL A 302 -30.16 16.09 -4.38
CA VAL A 302 -29.86 15.04 -3.38
C VAL A 302 -30.61 13.73 -3.68
N ARG A 303 -31.88 13.83 -4.11
CA ARG A 303 -32.69 12.67 -4.50
C ARG A 303 -32.10 11.94 -5.69
N SER A 304 -31.80 12.67 -6.76
CA SER A 304 -31.19 12.09 -7.96
C SER A 304 -29.81 11.46 -7.69
N VAL A 305 -29.03 12.04 -6.78
CA VAL A 305 -27.74 11.45 -6.37
C VAL A 305 -27.98 10.17 -5.59
N ALA A 306 -28.90 10.14 -4.61
CA ALA A 306 -29.23 8.94 -3.82
C ALA A 306 -29.62 7.77 -4.75
N GLU A 307 -30.55 8.02 -5.67
CA GLU A 307 -30.98 7.02 -6.67
C GLU A 307 -29.82 6.56 -7.55
N SER A 308 -28.98 7.49 -8.01
CA SER A 308 -27.86 7.21 -8.90
C SER A 308 -26.73 6.39 -8.25
N VAL A 309 -26.68 6.26 -6.94
CA VAL A 309 -25.73 5.41 -6.21
C VAL A 309 -26.38 4.18 -5.58
N GLY A 310 -27.68 3.92 -5.87
CA GLY A 310 -28.35 2.69 -5.48
C GLY A 310 -29.08 2.73 -4.13
N PHE A 311 -29.44 3.91 -3.61
CA PHE A 311 -30.37 4.03 -2.50
C PHE A 311 -31.81 4.14 -3.03
N ALA A 312 -32.61 3.11 -2.75
CA ALA A 312 -34.02 3.11 -3.12
C ALA A 312 -34.86 4.09 -2.27
N ASN A 313 -34.44 4.39 -1.03
CA ASN A 313 -35.15 5.28 -0.11
C ASN A 313 -34.28 6.51 0.21
N PRO A 314 -34.71 7.72 -0.19
CA PRO A 314 -34.02 8.97 0.09
C PRO A 314 -33.81 9.27 1.58
N GLU A 315 -34.76 8.86 2.45
CA GLU A 315 -34.63 9.06 3.90
C GLU A 315 -33.59 8.13 4.52
N ALA A 316 -33.51 6.88 4.05
CA ALA A 316 -32.45 5.95 4.43
C ALA A 316 -31.08 6.50 4.02
N PHE A 317 -30.99 7.06 2.81
CA PHE A 317 -29.77 7.74 2.34
C PHE A 317 -29.38 8.90 3.24
N ARG A 318 -30.30 9.81 3.58
CA ARG A 318 -30.01 10.97 4.44
C ARG A 318 -29.48 10.54 5.80
N ARG A 319 -30.13 9.55 6.44
CA ARG A 319 -29.69 9.02 7.74
C ARG A 319 -28.31 8.37 7.66
N ALA A 320 -28.06 7.54 6.65
CA ALA A 320 -26.78 6.90 6.45
C ALA A 320 -25.66 7.93 6.16
N PHE A 321 -25.96 8.92 5.32
CA PHE A 321 -25.03 9.99 4.97
C PHE A 321 -24.67 10.85 6.20
N GLN A 322 -25.68 11.26 6.99
CA GLN A 322 -25.46 12.03 8.21
C GLN A 322 -24.69 11.22 9.27
N ARG A 323 -25.02 9.94 9.45
CA ARG A 323 -24.30 9.04 10.36
C ARG A 323 -22.82 8.93 9.99
N ARG A 324 -22.50 8.88 8.70
CA ARG A 324 -21.12 8.71 8.20
C ARG A 324 -20.31 10.01 8.16
N PHE A 325 -20.92 11.11 7.72
CA PHE A 325 -20.20 12.38 7.47
C PHE A 325 -20.52 13.48 8.49
N GLY A 326 -21.41 13.24 9.45
CA GLY A 326 -21.79 14.21 10.46
C GLY A 326 -22.71 15.34 9.97
N ASN A 327 -22.94 15.47 8.65
CA ASN A 327 -23.65 16.57 8.02
C ASN A 327 -24.73 16.08 7.06
N HIS A 328 -25.75 16.91 6.82
CA HIS A 328 -26.80 16.61 5.84
C HIS A 328 -26.24 16.67 4.40
N PRO A 329 -26.75 15.82 3.46
CA PRO A 329 -26.32 15.86 2.06
C PRO A 329 -26.50 17.23 1.39
N THR A 330 -27.50 18.01 1.80
CA THR A 330 -27.79 19.36 1.29
C THR A 330 -26.66 20.35 1.58
N SER A 331 -25.92 20.19 2.67
CA SER A 331 -24.81 21.05 3.02
C SER A 331 -23.65 20.99 2.01
N PHE A 332 -23.57 19.92 1.24
CA PHE A 332 -22.56 19.75 0.20
C PHE A 332 -22.94 20.42 -1.14
N LEU A 333 -24.17 20.95 -1.25
CA LEU A 333 -24.63 21.72 -2.42
C LEU A 333 -24.34 23.21 -2.28
N ASP A 334 -24.09 23.74 -1.05
CA ASP A 334 -23.85 25.15 -0.80
C ASP A 334 -22.33 25.48 -0.75
N PRO A 335 -21.86 26.48 -1.56
CA PRO A 335 -20.45 26.88 -1.58
C PRO A 335 -19.90 27.40 -0.26
N LYS A 336 -20.75 28.06 0.54
CA LYS A 336 -20.33 28.67 1.82
C LYS A 336 -20.25 27.63 2.94
N SER A 337 -21.04 26.57 2.86
CA SER A 337 -21.00 25.46 3.81
C SER A 337 -19.87 24.47 3.54
N ALA A 338 -19.44 24.29 2.31
CA ALA A 338 -18.34 23.38 1.96
C ALA A 338 -17.00 23.80 2.60
N LEU A 339 -16.77 25.08 2.80
CA LEU A 339 -15.56 25.61 3.47
C LEU A 339 -15.63 25.52 5.00
N SER A 340 -16.83 25.51 5.60
CA SER A 340 -17.03 25.37 7.05
C SER A 340 -17.19 23.93 7.53
N LEU A 341 -17.55 23.01 6.65
CA LEU A 341 -17.85 21.59 6.96
C LEU A 341 -16.62 20.69 6.89
N SER A 342 -15.49 21.26 6.51
CA SER A 342 -14.19 20.59 6.51
C SER A 342 -13.68 20.21 7.90
N SER A 343 -14.37 20.56 8.98
CA SER A 343 -13.90 20.38 10.36
C SER A 343 -14.62 19.28 11.17
N HIS A 344 -15.62 18.57 10.65
CA HIS A 344 -16.39 17.60 11.44
C HIS A 344 -16.62 16.28 10.69
N SER A 345 -15.88 15.27 11.06
CA SER A 345 -16.22 13.86 10.79
C SER A 345 -15.97 13.02 12.04
N PRO A 346 -17.01 12.46 12.69
CA PRO A 346 -16.82 11.56 13.81
C PRO A 346 -16.74 10.11 13.31
N LEU A 347 -15.56 9.51 13.42
CA LEU A 347 -15.45 8.06 13.48
C LEU A 347 -15.64 7.63 14.95
N ARG A 348 -16.78 7.05 15.26
CA ARG A 348 -16.96 6.32 16.53
C ARG A 348 -16.30 4.95 16.37
N GLY A 349 -15.15 4.79 17.00
CA GLY A 349 -14.59 3.49 17.32
C GLY A 349 -15.32 2.92 18.52
N THR A 350 -15.96 1.78 18.37
CA THR A 350 -16.38 0.94 19.50
C THR A 350 -15.14 0.26 20.05
N ALA A 351 -14.73 0.68 21.25
CA ALA A 351 -13.84 -0.08 22.10
C ALA A 351 -14.56 -1.37 22.53
N VAL A 352 -13.92 -2.49 22.35
CA VAL A 352 -14.31 -3.75 23.02
C VAL A 352 -13.22 -4.04 24.05
N SER A 353 -13.69 -4.19 25.24
CA SER A 353 -12.96 -4.63 26.45
C SER A 353 -12.35 -6.01 26.28
#